data_e66194e69984294aa3238b35b69ada0e
#
_entry.id   e66194e69984294aa3238b35b69ada0e
#
_cell.length_a   1.000
_cell.length_b   1.000
_cell.length_c   1.000
_cell.angle_alpha   90.00
_cell.angle_beta   90.00
_cell.angle_gamma   90.00
#
_symmetry.space_group_name_H-M   'P 1'
#
loop_
_entity.id
_entity.type
_entity.pdbx_description
1 polymer ?
#
loop_
_entity_poly.entity_id
_entity_poly.type
_entity_poly.pdbx_seq_one_letter_code
_entity_poly.pdbx_strand_id
1 'polypeptide(L)'
;MTEIKLPPRLAAIARRVPPGSCLADVGTDHGLLPVSLLRCGLIRAAIATDIHVAPLERARRTAAEFREERIRFVLCDGLDGVGPGEAEAVVIAGMGGENIADILRRAPWVCRNVQLLLQPMSRDDVLRRALRDMNIAVTEEVLVQDAGRIYPILAARGGSVQAY
;
A
#
# COMPACT_ATOMS: atom_id res chain seq x y z
N MET A 1 -8.44 25.23 -4.35
CA MET A 1 -7.43 24.19 -4.26
C MET A 1 -7.81 23.03 -5.14
N THR A 2 -6.89 22.59 -5.96
CA THR A 2 -7.13 21.47 -6.88
C THR A 2 -7.28 20.18 -6.10
N GLU A 3 -8.33 19.44 -6.39
CA GLU A 3 -8.52 18.10 -5.83
C GLU A 3 -7.56 17.11 -6.49
N ILE A 4 -7.00 16.18 -5.70
CA ILE A 4 -6.14 15.14 -6.24
C ILE A 4 -7.02 14.07 -6.88
N LYS A 5 -6.89 13.91 -8.19
CA LYS A 5 -7.58 12.87 -8.93
C LYS A 5 -6.74 11.60 -8.96
N LEU A 6 -7.24 10.55 -8.32
CA LEU A 6 -6.58 9.24 -8.32
C LEU A 6 -6.94 8.44 -9.57
N PRO A 7 -5.97 7.77 -10.21
CA PRO A 7 -6.28 6.77 -11.24
C PRO A 7 -7.18 5.66 -10.68
N PRO A 8 -7.93 4.95 -11.54
CA PRO A 8 -8.90 3.94 -11.07
C PRO A 8 -8.34 2.91 -10.09
N ARG A 9 -7.11 2.42 -10.31
CA ARG A 9 -6.47 1.46 -9.41
C ARG A 9 -6.28 2.03 -8.01
N LEU A 10 -5.74 3.24 -7.92
CA LEU A 10 -5.50 3.91 -6.64
C LEU A 10 -6.80 4.33 -5.97
N ALA A 11 -7.80 4.77 -6.73
CA ALA A 11 -9.12 5.10 -6.20
C ALA A 11 -9.80 3.87 -5.55
N ALA A 12 -9.68 2.72 -6.17
CA ALA A 12 -10.24 1.47 -5.63
C ALA A 12 -9.50 1.03 -4.36
N ILE A 13 -8.18 1.21 -4.30
CA ILE A 13 -7.38 0.97 -3.10
C ILE A 13 -7.78 1.94 -1.98
N ALA A 14 -7.91 3.22 -2.30
CA ALA A 14 -8.26 4.27 -1.34
C ALA A 14 -9.56 3.96 -0.58
N ARG A 15 -10.56 3.40 -1.26
CA ARG A 15 -11.83 3.03 -0.65
C ARG A 15 -11.73 1.92 0.40
N ARG A 16 -10.62 1.18 0.42
CA ARG A 16 -10.40 0.02 1.28
C ARG A 16 -9.42 0.27 2.41
N VAL A 17 -8.84 1.45 2.46
CA VAL A 17 -7.93 1.84 3.54
C VAL A 17 -8.76 2.07 4.81
N PRO A 18 -8.42 1.42 5.94
CA PRO A 18 -9.17 1.60 7.18
C PRO A 18 -9.10 3.04 7.67
N PRO A 19 -10.27 3.66 7.98
CA PRO A 19 -10.30 5.02 8.50
C PRO A 19 -9.49 5.17 9.79
N GLY A 20 -8.77 6.29 9.91
CA GLY A 20 -7.97 6.61 11.10
C GLY A 20 -6.64 5.87 11.19
N SER A 21 -6.28 5.06 10.20
CA SER A 21 -5.03 4.29 10.23
C SER A 21 -3.81 5.13 9.89
N CYS A 22 -2.63 4.63 10.28
CA CYS A 22 -1.35 5.04 9.70
C CYS A 22 -1.05 4.12 8.53
N LEU A 23 -0.84 4.70 7.37
CA LEU A 23 -0.66 4.00 6.10
C LEU A 23 0.81 3.98 5.69
N ALA A 24 1.36 2.81 5.38
CA ALA A 24 2.61 2.70 4.64
C ALA A 24 2.29 2.48 3.15
N ASP A 25 2.75 3.37 2.30
CA ASP A 25 2.61 3.29 0.86
C ASP A 25 3.95 2.93 0.24
N VAL A 26 4.08 1.69 -0.22
CA VAL A 26 5.32 1.12 -0.74
C VAL A 26 5.42 1.35 -2.25
N GLY A 27 6.50 1.98 -2.69
CA GLY A 27 6.63 2.41 -4.07
C GLY A 27 5.67 3.57 -4.34
N THR A 28 5.77 4.59 -3.51
CA THR A 28 4.79 5.70 -3.46
C THR A 28 4.71 6.53 -4.73
N ASP A 29 5.78 6.53 -5.53
CA ASP A 29 5.93 7.29 -6.77
C ASP A 29 5.68 8.79 -6.56
N HIS A 30 4.54 9.33 -7.00
CA HIS A 30 4.19 10.75 -6.83
C HIS A 30 3.56 11.08 -5.49
N GLY A 31 3.35 10.11 -4.60
CA GLY A 31 2.71 10.32 -3.32
C GLY A 31 1.22 10.67 -3.39
N LEU A 32 0.57 10.41 -4.52
CA LEU A 32 -0.82 10.80 -4.75
C LEU A 32 -1.79 10.13 -3.77
N LEU A 33 -1.62 8.85 -3.54
CA LEU A 33 -2.51 8.10 -2.65
C LEU A 33 -2.43 8.60 -1.20
N PRO A 34 -1.25 8.59 -0.54
CA PRO A 34 -1.18 9.01 0.85
C PRO A 34 -1.55 10.48 1.05
N VAL A 35 -1.12 11.38 0.17
CA VAL A 35 -1.46 12.80 0.29
C VAL A 35 -2.96 13.03 0.12
N SER A 36 -3.60 12.35 -0.83
CA SER A 36 -5.05 12.41 -1.02
C SER A 36 -5.81 11.96 0.24
N LEU A 37 -5.41 10.84 0.83
CA LEU A 37 -6.05 10.28 2.02
C LEU A 37 -5.84 11.13 3.27
N LEU A 38 -4.68 11.75 3.42
CA LEU A 38 -4.43 12.72 4.49
C LEU A 38 -5.32 13.95 4.35
N ARG A 39 -5.42 14.48 3.14
CA ARG A 39 -6.22 15.67 2.86
C ARG A 39 -7.71 15.50 3.16
N CYS A 40 -8.26 14.35 2.82
CA CYS A 40 -9.67 14.10 3.11
C CYS A 40 -9.92 13.63 4.55
N GLY A 41 -8.87 13.51 5.37
CA GLY A 41 -8.99 13.10 6.78
C GLY A 41 -9.26 11.62 6.98
N LEU A 42 -9.07 10.79 5.96
CA LEU A 42 -9.33 9.35 6.08
C LEU A 42 -8.26 8.66 6.92
N ILE A 43 -7.00 9.01 6.74
CA ILE A 43 -5.88 8.47 7.52
C ILE A 43 -5.28 9.57 8.41
N ARG A 44 -4.65 9.18 9.53
CA ARG A 44 -4.05 10.13 10.47
C ARG A 44 -2.58 10.45 10.17
N ALA A 45 -1.87 9.54 9.51
CA ALA A 45 -0.47 9.69 9.16
C ALA A 45 -0.11 8.72 8.03
N ALA A 46 1.00 8.99 7.35
CA ALA A 46 1.50 8.14 6.29
C ALA A 46 3.02 7.98 6.33
N ILE A 47 3.49 6.84 5.85
CA ILE A 47 4.89 6.54 5.58
C ILE A 47 4.97 6.19 4.10
N ALA A 48 5.64 7.03 3.33
CA ALA A 48 5.84 6.80 1.90
C ALA A 48 7.24 6.25 1.66
N THR A 49 7.35 5.08 1.07
CA THR A 49 8.64 4.47 0.78
C THR A 49 8.87 4.34 -0.72
N ASP A 50 10.11 4.40 -1.11
CA ASP A 50 10.53 4.07 -2.46
C ASP A 50 12.00 3.65 -2.43
N ILE A 51 12.39 2.79 -3.37
CA ILE A 51 13.78 2.34 -3.51
C ILE A 51 14.63 3.38 -4.25
N HIS A 52 13.99 4.29 -4.99
CA HIS A 52 14.65 5.32 -5.78
C HIS A 52 14.42 6.71 -5.22
N VAL A 53 15.44 7.57 -5.31
CA VAL A 53 15.41 8.95 -4.81
C VAL A 53 14.41 9.79 -5.60
N ALA A 54 14.37 9.67 -6.93
CA ALA A 54 13.55 10.54 -7.78
C ALA A 54 12.04 10.43 -7.49
N PRO A 55 11.44 9.23 -7.34
CA PRO A 55 10.05 9.12 -6.92
C PRO A 55 9.78 9.73 -5.54
N LEU A 56 10.67 9.54 -4.57
CA LEU A 56 10.51 10.15 -3.25
C LEU A 56 10.54 11.68 -3.31
N GLU A 57 11.40 12.26 -4.14
CA GLU A 57 11.44 13.70 -4.33
C GLU A 57 10.14 14.22 -4.97
N ARG A 58 9.56 13.49 -5.92
CA ARG A 58 8.25 13.82 -6.46
C ARG A 58 7.16 13.76 -5.39
N ALA A 59 7.18 12.74 -4.56
CA ALA A 59 6.23 12.60 -3.45
C ALA A 59 6.38 13.73 -2.42
N ARG A 60 7.60 14.13 -2.10
CA ARG A 60 7.86 15.28 -1.23
C ARG A 60 7.28 16.57 -1.80
N ARG A 61 7.43 16.79 -3.11
CA ARG A 61 6.85 17.96 -3.78
C ARG A 61 5.33 17.95 -3.74
N THR A 62 4.71 16.80 -3.95
CA THR A 62 3.26 16.65 -3.83
C THR A 62 2.79 17.01 -2.43
N ALA A 63 3.44 16.48 -1.40
CA ALA A 63 3.10 16.80 -0.01
C ALA A 63 3.29 18.31 0.29
N ALA A 64 4.37 18.89 -0.18
CA ALA A 64 4.64 20.32 0.01
C ALA A 64 3.62 21.21 -0.71
N GLU A 65 3.23 20.86 -1.93
CA GLU A 65 2.21 21.59 -2.70
C GLU A 65 0.88 21.65 -1.96
N PHE A 66 0.50 20.55 -1.32
CA PHE A 66 -0.75 20.47 -0.56
C PHE A 66 -0.56 20.79 0.94
N ARG A 67 0.62 21.18 1.36
CA ARG A 67 0.97 21.52 2.76
C ARG A 67 0.67 20.39 3.74
N GLU A 68 0.92 19.14 3.31
CA GLU A 68 0.79 17.98 4.17
C GLU A 68 2.11 17.67 4.89
N GLU A 69 2.05 17.65 6.21
CA GLU A 69 3.21 17.37 7.07
C GLU A 69 3.12 16.03 7.79
N ARG A 70 1.95 15.39 7.77
CA ARG A 70 1.70 14.10 8.46
C ARG A 70 2.20 12.90 7.64
N ILE A 71 3.21 13.10 6.85
CA ILE A 71 3.81 12.09 5.99
C ILE A 71 5.33 12.07 6.17
N ARG A 72 5.87 10.86 6.36
CA ARG A 72 7.29 10.60 6.45
C ARG A 72 7.75 9.88 5.20
N PHE A 73 8.92 10.24 4.68
CA PHE A 73 9.49 9.65 3.47
C PHE A 73 10.69 8.80 3.84
N VAL A 74 10.73 7.56 3.34
CA VAL A 74 11.79 6.60 3.66
C VAL A 74 12.34 6.01 2.36
N LEU A 75 13.65 6.23 2.13
CA LEU A 75 14.36 5.60 1.03
C LEU A 75 14.78 4.20 1.48
N CYS A 76 14.07 3.19 1.01
CA CYS A 76 14.36 1.80 1.34
C CYS A 76 13.77 0.85 0.29
N ASP A 77 14.22 -0.40 0.32
CA ASP A 77 13.62 -1.47 -0.46
C ASP A 77 12.37 -2.00 0.27
N GLY A 78 11.21 -1.82 -0.34
CA GLY A 78 9.96 -2.29 0.20
C GLY A 78 9.63 -1.71 1.57
N LEU A 79 9.58 -2.56 2.58
CA LEU A 79 9.28 -2.22 3.97
C LEU A 79 10.52 -2.29 4.89
N ASP A 80 11.72 -2.40 4.32
CA ASP A 80 12.94 -2.58 5.11
C ASP A 80 13.19 -1.42 6.10
N GLY A 81 12.71 -0.22 5.78
CA GLY A 81 12.81 0.96 6.63
C GLY A 81 11.59 1.23 7.50
N VAL A 82 10.63 0.30 7.55
CA VAL A 82 9.40 0.43 8.35
C VAL A 82 9.34 -0.73 9.33
N GLY A 83 9.20 -0.42 10.62
CA GLY A 83 9.19 -1.41 11.67
C GLY A 83 7.79 -1.81 12.14
N PRO A 84 7.73 -2.88 12.99
CA PRO A 84 6.47 -3.33 13.58
C PRO A 84 5.83 -2.22 14.41
N GLY A 85 4.50 -2.07 14.27
CA GLY A 85 3.74 -1.06 14.99
C GLY A 85 3.76 0.34 14.38
N GLU A 86 4.57 0.59 13.35
CA GLU A 86 4.62 1.90 12.68
C GLU A 86 3.48 2.11 11.68
N ALA A 87 2.92 1.05 11.14
CA ALA A 87 1.80 1.12 10.19
C ALA A 87 0.73 0.08 10.51
N GLU A 88 -0.51 0.47 10.37
CA GLU A 88 -1.69 -0.39 10.55
C GLU A 88 -2.25 -0.87 9.22
N ALA A 89 -1.93 -0.17 8.14
CA ALA A 89 -2.28 -0.54 6.78
C ALA A 89 -1.06 -0.39 5.87
N VAL A 90 -0.91 -1.29 4.93
CA VAL A 90 0.18 -1.29 3.94
C VAL A 90 -0.41 -1.42 2.55
N VAL A 91 -0.05 -0.52 1.66
CA VAL A 91 -0.38 -0.58 0.24
C VAL A 91 0.88 -0.91 -0.55
N ILE A 92 0.80 -1.93 -1.40
CA ILE A 92 1.84 -2.26 -2.38
C ILE A 92 1.14 -2.43 -3.73
N ALA A 93 1.25 -1.44 -4.59
CA ALA A 93 0.55 -1.40 -5.87
C ALA A 93 1.53 -1.16 -7.03
N GLY A 94 1.19 -1.70 -8.19
CA GLY A 94 1.95 -1.46 -9.41
C GLY A 94 3.25 -2.24 -9.53
N MET A 95 3.39 -3.33 -8.80
CA MET A 95 4.55 -4.22 -8.84
C MET A 95 4.16 -5.64 -9.25
N GLY A 96 5.11 -6.41 -9.76
CA GLY A 96 4.88 -7.83 -10.00
C GLY A 96 4.63 -8.61 -8.71
N GLY A 97 3.83 -9.68 -8.81
CA GLY A 97 3.48 -10.51 -7.66
C GLY A 97 4.69 -11.11 -6.94
N GLU A 98 5.74 -11.45 -7.68
CA GLU A 98 6.99 -11.95 -7.09
C GLU A 98 7.67 -10.89 -6.21
N ASN A 99 7.70 -9.65 -6.66
CA ASN A 99 8.30 -8.55 -5.92
C ASN A 99 7.48 -8.23 -4.66
N ILE A 100 6.16 -8.19 -4.78
CA ILE A 100 5.28 -7.98 -3.62
C ILE A 100 5.48 -9.10 -2.59
N ALA A 101 5.50 -10.35 -3.03
CA ALA A 101 5.73 -11.51 -2.15
C ALA A 101 7.06 -11.39 -1.39
N ASP A 102 8.11 -10.99 -2.09
CA ASP A 102 9.44 -10.82 -1.50
C ASP A 102 9.47 -9.71 -0.45
N ILE A 103 8.83 -8.58 -0.74
CA ILE A 103 8.68 -7.46 0.22
C ILE A 103 7.98 -7.94 1.50
N LEU A 104 6.88 -8.67 1.36
CA LEU A 104 6.13 -9.16 2.52
C LEU A 104 6.93 -10.17 3.35
N ARG A 105 7.66 -11.06 2.70
CA ARG A 105 8.51 -12.05 3.41
C ARG A 105 9.60 -11.39 4.25
N ARG A 106 10.15 -10.27 3.80
CA ARG A 106 11.17 -9.53 4.54
C ARG A 106 10.60 -8.69 5.69
N ALA A 107 9.28 -8.55 5.78
CA ALA A 107 8.60 -7.77 6.81
C ALA A 107 7.57 -8.66 7.54
N PRO A 108 8.02 -9.66 8.32
CA PRO A 108 7.09 -10.64 8.93
C PRO A 108 6.07 -10.03 9.88
N TRP A 109 6.29 -8.81 10.36
CA TRP A 109 5.33 -8.09 11.19
C TRP A 109 4.00 -7.80 10.47
N VAL A 110 3.97 -7.82 9.12
CA VAL A 110 2.73 -7.63 8.37
C VAL A 110 1.71 -8.75 8.59
N CYS A 111 2.15 -9.90 9.11
CA CYS A 111 1.27 -11.01 9.47
C CYS A 111 0.45 -10.75 10.72
N ARG A 112 0.72 -9.67 11.46
CA ARG A 112 0.13 -9.40 12.77
C ARG A 112 -0.94 -8.30 12.69
N ASN A 113 -2.10 -8.65 12.15
CA ASN A 113 -3.27 -7.78 12.12
C ASN A 113 -3.06 -6.46 11.36
N VAL A 114 -2.24 -6.47 10.33
CA VAL A 114 -2.05 -5.35 9.42
C VAL A 114 -2.97 -5.53 8.22
N GLN A 115 -3.68 -4.48 7.81
CA GLN A 115 -4.46 -4.50 6.58
C GLN A 115 -3.52 -4.35 5.38
N LEU A 116 -3.48 -5.35 4.54
CA LEU A 116 -2.72 -5.31 3.29
C LEU A 116 -3.67 -5.00 2.13
N LEU A 117 -3.26 -4.10 1.26
CA LEU A 117 -3.94 -3.77 0.01
C LEU A 117 -2.91 -3.92 -1.11
N LEU A 118 -3.05 -4.98 -1.88
CA LEU A 118 -2.04 -5.43 -2.81
C LEU A 118 -2.59 -5.40 -4.23
N GLN A 119 -1.86 -4.76 -5.15
CA GLN A 119 -2.24 -4.72 -6.55
C GLN A 119 -1.07 -5.23 -7.40
N PRO A 120 -1.02 -6.54 -7.67
CA PRO A 120 0.01 -7.12 -8.55
C PRO A 120 -0.27 -6.78 -10.01
N MET A 121 0.80 -6.44 -10.75
CA MET A 121 0.74 -6.22 -12.19
C MET A 121 0.87 -7.51 -12.98
N SER A 122 1.42 -8.55 -12.34
CA SER A 122 1.69 -9.86 -12.94
C SER A 122 1.92 -10.88 -11.83
N ARG A 123 1.89 -12.16 -12.17
CA ARG A 123 2.23 -13.26 -11.27
C ARG A 123 1.49 -13.21 -9.93
N ASP A 124 0.20 -12.92 -9.98
CA ASP A 124 -0.64 -12.97 -8.77
C ASP A 124 -0.74 -14.38 -8.18
N ASP A 125 -0.49 -15.43 -8.97
CA ASP A 125 -0.38 -16.81 -8.50
C ASP A 125 0.74 -16.98 -7.46
N VAL A 126 1.90 -16.37 -7.70
CA VAL A 126 3.03 -16.39 -6.77
C VAL A 126 2.69 -15.62 -5.49
N LEU A 127 2.07 -14.45 -5.62
CA LEU A 127 1.63 -13.66 -4.49
C LEU A 127 0.61 -14.40 -3.61
N ARG A 128 -0.40 -15.01 -4.22
CA ARG A 128 -1.43 -15.79 -3.49
C ARG A 128 -0.83 -16.94 -2.71
N ARG A 129 0.14 -17.62 -3.30
CA ARG A 129 0.87 -18.70 -2.64
C ARG A 129 1.68 -18.21 -1.46
N ALA A 130 2.38 -17.09 -1.61
CA ALA A 130 3.13 -16.47 -0.53
C ALA A 130 2.23 -16.04 0.64
N LEU A 131 1.08 -15.44 0.36
CA LEU A 131 0.10 -15.07 1.38
C LEU A 131 -0.38 -16.30 2.18
N ARG A 132 -0.67 -17.38 1.48
CA ARG A 132 -1.05 -18.66 2.11
C ARG A 132 0.06 -19.17 3.03
N ASP A 133 1.30 -19.19 2.55
CA ASP A 133 2.45 -19.66 3.33
C ASP A 133 2.71 -18.81 4.58
N MET A 134 2.34 -17.54 4.53
CA MET A 134 2.46 -16.60 5.65
C MET A 134 1.22 -16.57 6.56
N ASN A 135 0.22 -17.40 6.31
CA ASN A 135 -1.07 -17.39 7.02
C ASN A 135 -1.79 -16.04 6.95
N ILE A 136 -1.71 -15.39 5.81
CA ILE A 136 -2.43 -14.16 5.53
C ILE A 136 -3.63 -14.50 4.66
N ALA A 137 -4.83 -14.20 5.15
CA ALA A 137 -6.07 -14.48 4.43
C ALA A 137 -6.43 -13.33 3.50
N VAL A 138 -6.78 -13.66 2.25
CA VAL A 138 -7.41 -12.72 1.33
C VAL A 138 -8.88 -12.60 1.73
N THR A 139 -9.28 -11.42 2.17
CA THR A 139 -10.64 -11.16 2.68
C THR A 139 -11.55 -10.56 1.64
N GLU A 140 -10.99 -9.88 0.66
CA GLU A 140 -11.74 -9.28 -0.45
C GLU A 140 -10.86 -9.22 -1.69
N GLU A 141 -11.47 -9.40 -2.83
CA GLU A 141 -10.81 -9.23 -4.12
C GLU A 141 -11.74 -8.46 -5.06
N VAL A 142 -11.20 -7.43 -5.71
CA VAL A 142 -11.91 -6.69 -6.75
C VAL A 142 -11.08 -6.61 -8.00
N LEU A 143 -11.76 -6.54 -9.14
CA LEU A 143 -11.14 -6.31 -10.43
C LEU A 143 -11.36 -4.86 -10.83
N VAL A 144 -10.29 -4.18 -11.22
CA VAL A 144 -10.33 -2.78 -11.62
C VAL A 144 -9.80 -2.63 -13.03
N GLN A 145 -10.56 -1.93 -13.86
CA GLN A 145 -10.12 -1.55 -15.20
C GLN A 145 -9.37 -0.22 -15.13
N ASP A 146 -8.16 -0.21 -15.64
CA ASP A 146 -7.32 0.98 -15.71
C ASP A 146 -6.47 0.91 -16.99
N ALA A 147 -6.49 1.97 -17.80
CA ALA A 147 -5.72 2.07 -19.04
C ALA A 147 -5.92 0.86 -19.98
N GLY A 148 -7.15 0.36 -20.10
CA GLY A 148 -7.50 -0.74 -21.00
C GLY A 148 -7.12 -2.12 -20.50
N ARG A 149 -6.64 -2.26 -19.26
CA ARG A 149 -6.31 -3.53 -18.63
C ARG A 149 -7.13 -3.72 -17.36
N ILE A 150 -7.29 -4.98 -16.96
CA ILE A 150 -7.97 -5.36 -15.73
C ILE A 150 -6.95 -5.89 -14.74
N TYR A 151 -6.96 -5.31 -13.54
CA TYR A 151 -6.03 -5.67 -12.47
C TYR A 151 -6.78 -6.14 -11.23
N PRO A 152 -6.29 -7.19 -10.55
CA PRO A 152 -6.83 -7.57 -9.25
C PRO A 152 -6.30 -6.64 -8.15
N ILE A 153 -7.15 -6.33 -7.19
CA ILE A 153 -6.76 -5.74 -5.91
C ILE A 153 -7.14 -6.74 -4.84
N LEU A 154 -6.16 -7.15 -4.03
CA LEU A 154 -6.34 -8.08 -2.94
C LEU A 154 -6.30 -7.32 -1.62
N ALA A 155 -7.39 -7.37 -0.87
CA ALA A 155 -7.39 -6.99 0.53
C ALA A 155 -7.10 -8.24 1.36
N ALA A 156 -6.08 -8.18 2.19
CA ALA A 156 -5.62 -9.34 2.94
C ALA A 156 -5.21 -8.94 4.36
N ARG A 157 -5.34 -9.87 5.30
CA ARG A 157 -5.01 -9.64 6.71
C ARG A 157 -4.58 -10.95 7.35
N GLY A 158 -3.51 -10.88 8.14
CA GLY A 158 -3.02 -12.01 8.94
C GLY A 158 -3.50 -11.95 10.38
N GLY A 159 -3.21 -12.99 11.15
CA GLY A 159 -3.29 -13.01 12.61
C GLY A 159 -4.66 -13.17 13.24
N SER A 160 -5.74 -13.42 12.49
CA SER A 160 -7.08 -13.56 13.07
C SER A 160 -7.95 -14.66 12.46
N VAL A 161 -7.38 -15.61 11.77
CA VAL A 161 -8.14 -16.81 11.42
C VAL A 161 -7.85 -17.86 12.49
N GLN A 162 -8.63 -17.85 13.56
CA GLN A 162 -8.86 -19.09 14.27
C GLN A 162 -9.62 -19.99 13.30
N ALA A 163 -8.91 -20.99 12.78
CA ALA A 163 -9.58 -22.08 12.10
C ALA A 163 -10.50 -22.76 13.13
N TYR A 164 -11.78 -22.71 12.89
CA TYR A 164 -12.74 -23.55 13.56
C TYR A 164 -12.76 -24.91 12.89
#